data_58978609cae88a822826d19b72315c10
#
_entry.id   58978609cae88a822826d19b72315c10
#
_cell.length_a   1.000
_cell.length_b   1.000
_cell.length_c   1.000
_cell.angle_alpha   90.00
_cell.angle_beta   90.00
_cell.angle_gamma   90.00
#
_symmetry.space_group_name_H-M   'P 1'
#
loop_
_entity.id
_entity.type
_entity.pdbx_description
1 polymer ?
#
loop_
_entity_poly.entity_id
_entity_poly.type
_entity_poly.pdbx_seq_one_letter_code
_entity_poly.pdbx_strand_id
1 'polypeptide(L)'
;MISALKMLALTILVGSNTAYWGHTYLAEGNGKIYALRSLNSKSAICTFDSGVLKGREGVVELPSLQVAMAENFTDGKSSCHITLLQREVVVADYTSGTLTLYPLDAEGNVEGAPRLLKFDGSGPHRRQKSPHIHSSALSPDGKTLAVVDLGTDRVYCYAVKGGRVAEQISTITTPAGSGPRFSVFSPDGRYLYVLTELSDEVLAYCTSSNDLIGRYPLSSENPEGGAHIALSPDGRYLYASLRVSSTSRAHEIKVSDGVAVFKCLKNGKLKNLYYQPTGGHPRHFAISKDGKALVVACRDDDAIELYPLNSKSGLPDGKMMRYSVQQPVCVHLR
;
A
#
# COMPACT_ATOMS: atom_id res chain seq x y z
N MET A 1 -3.50 -31.38 -3.12
CA MET A 1 -3.44 -30.02 -2.56
C MET A 1 -2.75 -28.99 -3.49
N ILE A 2 -2.57 -29.27 -4.76
CA ILE A 2 -1.93 -28.36 -5.74
C ILE A 2 -2.98 -27.53 -6.50
N SER A 3 -4.26 -27.56 -6.09
CA SER A 3 -5.35 -27.26 -7.03
C SER A 3 -5.80 -25.81 -7.12
N ALA A 4 -5.70 -24.99 -6.09
CA ALA A 4 -6.38 -23.69 -6.13
C ALA A 4 -5.51 -22.54 -6.64
N LEU A 5 -4.22 -22.51 -6.34
CA LEU A 5 -3.28 -21.55 -6.95
C LEU A 5 -3.10 -21.86 -8.45
N LYS A 6 -3.06 -23.15 -8.84
CA LYS A 6 -3.10 -23.56 -10.25
C LYS A 6 -4.41 -23.22 -10.96
N MET A 7 -5.56 -23.28 -10.25
CA MET A 7 -6.85 -22.85 -10.81
C MET A 7 -6.92 -21.34 -11.05
N LEU A 8 -6.15 -20.54 -10.30
CA LEU A 8 -6.10 -19.08 -10.45
C LEU A 8 -4.90 -18.61 -11.28
N ALA A 9 -3.96 -19.49 -11.66
CA ALA A 9 -2.71 -19.17 -12.36
C ALA A 9 -1.98 -17.95 -11.73
N LEU A 10 -1.91 -17.90 -10.40
CA LEU A 10 -1.47 -16.73 -9.63
C LEU A 10 -0.06 -16.95 -9.11
N THR A 11 0.85 -16.01 -9.39
CA THR A 11 2.13 -15.89 -8.69
C THR A 11 1.99 -14.82 -7.62
N ILE A 12 2.21 -15.20 -6.36
CA ILE A 12 2.16 -14.30 -5.21
C ILE A 12 3.59 -13.99 -4.79
N LEU A 13 4.04 -12.76 -5.07
CA LEU A 13 5.30 -12.26 -4.53
C LEU A 13 5.08 -11.74 -3.12
N VAL A 14 5.95 -12.13 -2.21
CA VAL A 14 5.84 -11.74 -0.80
C VAL A 14 7.10 -11.01 -0.36
N GLY A 15 6.91 -9.82 0.20
CA GLY A 15 7.91 -9.15 1.01
C GLY A 15 7.71 -9.53 2.48
N SER A 16 8.80 -9.83 3.18
CA SER A 16 8.79 -10.21 4.59
C SER A 16 9.69 -9.29 5.44
N ASN A 17 9.41 -9.20 6.73
CA ASN A 17 10.17 -8.38 7.68
C ASN A 17 11.16 -9.23 8.51
N THR A 18 11.93 -10.08 7.85
CA THR A 18 12.96 -10.88 8.52
C THR A 18 14.26 -10.09 8.70
N ALA A 19 14.96 -10.29 9.83
CA ALA A 19 16.07 -9.45 10.28
C ALA A 19 17.26 -9.32 9.32
N TYR A 20 17.42 -10.22 8.38
CA TYR A 20 18.58 -10.27 7.47
C TYR A 20 18.25 -10.01 5.98
N TRP A 21 17.00 -10.22 5.54
CA TRP A 21 16.64 -10.23 4.11
C TRP A 21 15.26 -9.60 3.82
N GLY A 22 14.72 -8.84 4.78
CA GLY A 22 13.36 -8.31 4.70
C GLY A 22 13.19 -7.24 3.62
N HIS A 23 12.32 -7.51 2.64
CA HIS A 23 11.83 -6.52 1.69
C HIS A 23 10.47 -6.03 2.16
N THR A 24 10.37 -4.77 2.59
CA THR A 24 9.18 -4.22 3.26
C THR A 24 8.09 -3.77 2.31
N TYR A 25 8.41 -3.53 1.04
CA TYR A 25 7.46 -3.18 -0.01
C TYR A 25 7.98 -3.57 -1.39
N LEU A 26 7.07 -3.85 -2.31
CA LEU A 26 7.33 -4.34 -3.66
C LEU A 26 6.53 -3.60 -4.69
N ALA A 27 7.13 -3.34 -5.85
CA ALA A 27 6.44 -2.86 -7.05
C ALA A 27 7.04 -3.52 -8.29
N GLU A 28 6.23 -3.77 -9.31
CA GLU A 28 6.66 -4.33 -10.60
C GLU A 28 6.29 -3.39 -11.75
N GLY A 29 7.24 -3.14 -12.64
CA GLY A 29 7.05 -2.37 -13.85
C GLY A 29 8.34 -2.30 -14.67
N ASN A 30 8.24 -1.91 -15.94
CA ASN A 30 9.39 -1.77 -16.86
C ASN A 30 10.27 -3.04 -16.95
N GLY A 31 9.66 -4.24 -16.83
CA GLY A 31 10.40 -5.50 -16.82
C GLY A 31 11.22 -5.75 -15.54
N LYS A 32 11.04 -4.96 -14.50
CA LYS A 32 11.77 -5.02 -13.23
C LYS A 32 10.83 -5.21 -12.05
N ILE A 33 11.39 -5.77 -10.95
CA ILE A 33 10.82 -5.77 -9.62
C ILE A 33 11.68 -4.83 -8.78
N TYR A 34 11.03 -3.87 -8.13
CA TYR A 34 11.67 -2.96 -7.18
C TYR A 34 11.23 -3.34 -5.78
N ALA A 35 12.19 -3.47 -4.88
CA ALA A 35 11.94 -3.89 -3.50
C ALA A 35 12.65 -2.98 -2.51
N LEU A 36 11.96 -2.58 -1.44
CA LEU A 36 12.56 -1.81 -0.35
C LEU A 36 13.22 -2.73 0.66
N ARG A 37 14.42 -2.38 1.05
CA ARG A 37 15.21 -3.08 2.06
C ARG A 37 15.74 -2.09 3.08
N SER A 38 15.72 -2.46 4.34
CA SER A 38 16.41 -1.73 5.41
C SER A 38 17.64 -2.52 5.86
N LEU A 39 18.81 -1.87 5.84
CA LEU A 39 20.06 -2.45 6.30
C LEU A 39 20.82 -1.44 7.15
N ASN A 40 21.14 -1.79 8.41
CA ASN A 40 21.91 -0.93 9.33
C ASN A 40 21.37 0.51 9.41
N SER A 41 20.07 0.67 9.58
CA SER A 41 19.35 1.96 9.65
C SER A 41 19.36 2.79 8.34
N LYS A 42 19.89 2.25 7.24
CA LYS A 42 19.77 2.83 5.90
C LYS A 42 18.68 2.12 5.13
N SER A 43 18.00 2.85 4.26
CA SER A 43 17.06 2.28 3.30
C SER A 43 17.74 2.13 1.95
N ALA A 44 17.37 1.07 1.24
CA ALA A 44 17.83 0.82 -0.12
C ALA A 44 16.66 0.37 -1.00
N ILE A 45 16.75 0.69 -2.27
CA ILE A 45 15.94 0.08 -3.31
C ILE A 45 16.76 -0.98 -4.03
N CYS A 46 16.26 -2.21 -4.01
CA CYS A 46 16.85 -3.35 -4.72
C CYS A 46 16.07 -3.54 -6.02
N THR A 47 16.78 -3.72 -7.13
CA THR A 47 16.18 -3.94 -8.45
C THR A 47 16.47 -5.36 -8.92
N PHE A 48 15.46 -6.09 -9.38
CA PHE A 48 15.53 -7.42 -9.92
C PHE A 48 14.94 -7.45 -11.32
N ASP A 49 15.44 -8.31 -12.21
CA ASP A 49 14.78 -8.59 -13.48
C ASP A 49 13.49 -9.39 -13.23
N SER A 50 12.36 -8.96 -13.78
CA SER A 50 11.09 -9.65 -13.58
C SER A 50 11.04 -11.02 -14.28
N GLY A 51 11.95 -11.29 -15.20
CA GLY A 51 12.16 -12.59 -15.84
C GLY A 51 12.51 -13.72 -14.86
N VAL A 52 13.08 -13.40 -13.68
CA VAL A 52 13.35 -14.39 -12.62
C VAL A 52 12.10 -15.12 -12.12
N LEU A 53 10.92 -14.57 -12.40
CA LEU A 53 9.61 -15.14 -12.04
C LEU A 53 9.00 -15.99 -13.17
N LYS A 54 9.63 -16.04 -14.35
CA LYS A 54 9.08 -16.76 -15.50
C LYS A 54 8.91 -18.25 -15.18
N GLY A 55 7.69 -18.75 -15.33
CA GLY A 55 7.34 -20.13 -15.05
C GLY A 55 7.22 -20.50 -13.56
N ARG A 56 7.30 -19.52 -12.64
CA ARG A 56 7.03 -19.75 -11.22
C ARG A 56 5.54 -19.55 -10.96
N GLU A 57 4.96 -20.47 -10.20
CA GLU A 57 3.57 -20.43 -9.74
C GLU A 57 3.54 -20.59 -8.22
N GLY A 58 2.53 -20.01 -7.57
CA GLY A 58 2.35 -20.09 -6.13
C GLY A 58 2.98 -18.95 -5.36
N VAL A 59 3.28 -19.18 -4.08
CA VAL A 59 3.91 -18.17 -3.21
C VAL A 59 5.41 -18.15 -3.46
N VAL A 60 5.95 -16.99 -3.81
CA VAL A 60 7.38 -16.76 -4.04
C VAL A 60 7.88 -15.68 -3.09
N GLU A 61 8.76 -16.03 -2.17
CA GLU A 61 9.43 -15.08 -1.30
C GLU A 61 10.62 -14.45 -2.01
N LEU A 62 10.73 -13.12 -1.98
CA LEU A 62 11.85 -12.40 -2.59
C LEU A 62 13.23 -12.75 -2.00
N PRO A 63 13.38 -13.02 -0.70
CA PRO A 63 14.66 -13.49 -0.15
C PRO A 63 15.22 -14.75 -0.82
N SER A 64 14.35 -15.57 -1.42
CA SER A 64 14.77 -16.73 -2.20
C SER A 64 15.37 -16.38 -3.58
N LEU A 65 15.23 -15.12 -4.01
CA LEU A 65 15.84 -14.58 -5.22
C LEU A 65 17.23 -14.02 -4.86
N GLN A 66 18.25 -14.82 -4.92
CA GLN A 66 19.60 -14.54 -4.40
C GLN A 66 20.39 -13.44 -5.12
N VAL A 67 19.84 -12.79 -6.17
CA VAL A 67 20.62 -11.84 -6.99
C VAL A 67 19.80 -10.57 -7.24
N ALA A 68 19.98 -9.55 -6.42
CA ALA A 68 19.63 -8.19 -6.82
C ALA A 68 20.58 -7.73 -7.94
N MET A 69 20.05 -7.16 -9.02
CA MET A 69 20.88 -6.58 -10.09
C MET A 69 21.60 -5.31 -9.63
N ALA A 70 20.95 -4.53 -8.76
CA ALA A 70 21.49 -3.32 -8.16
C ALA A 70 20.86 -3.04 -6.80
N GLU A 71 21.62 -2.36 -5.93
CA GLU A 71 21.18 -1.88 -4.63
C GLU A 71 21.57 -0.40 -4.51
N ASN A 72 20.58 0.48 -4.38
CA ASN A 72 20.78 1.92 -4.31
C ASN A 72 20.33 2.44 -2.94
N PHE A 73 21.27 2.94 -2.15
CA PHE A 73 21.02 3.51 -0.83
C PHE A 73 20.49 4.94 -0.92
N THR A 74 19.73 5.34 0.09
CA THR A 74 19.20 6.68 0.27
C THR A 74 19.49 7.18 1.69
N ASP A 75 19.46 8.52 1.87
CA ASP A 75 19.45 9.17 3.19
C ASP A 75 18.08 9.10 3.86
N GLY A 76 17.05 8.64 3.15
CA GLY A 76 15.73 8.33 3.71
C GLY A 76 15.80 7.22 4.75
N LYS A 77 14.93 7.31 5.77
CA LYS A 77 14.89 6.32 6.87
C LYS A 77 13.52 5.67 6.95
N SER A 78 13.52 4.34 7.14
CA SER A 78 12.32 3.51 7.21
C SER A 78 11.44 3.66 5.97
N SER A 79 12.03 3.47 4.79
CA SER A 79 11.30 3.45 3.52
C SER A 79 10.22 2.37 3.56
N CYS A 80 8.98 2.72 3.19
CA CYS A 80 7.82 1.88 3.42
C CYS A 80 6.86 1.74 2.24
N HIS A 81 7.05 2.50 1.16
CA HIS A 81 6.19 2.43 -0.02
C HIS A 81 6.95 2.81 -1.30
N ILE A 82 6.59 2.18 -2.43
CA ILE A 82 7.08 2.50 -3.77
C ILE A 82 5.91 2.86 -4.67
N THR A 83 6.06 3.95 -5.43
CA THR A 83 5.21 4.24 -6.60
C THR A 83 6.09 4.33 -7.84
N LEU A 84 5.70 3.64 -8.91
CA LEU A 84 6.41 3.69 -10.17
C LEU A 84 5.81 4.77 -11.07
N LEU A 85 6.65 5.66 -11.54
CA LEU A 85 6.38 6.56 -12.66
C LEU A 85 7.14 6.05 -13.89
N GLN A 86 6.87 6.63 -15.04
CA GLN A 86 7.52 6.19 -16.28
C GLN A 86 9.05 6.35 -16.23
N ARG A 87 9.57 7.38 -15.54
CA ARG A 87 11.00 7.73 -15.49
C ARG A 87 11.53 7.99 -14.07
N GLU A 88 10.77 7.64 -13.05
CA GLU A 88 11.18 7.72 -11.65
C GLU A 88 10.56 6.61 -10.82
N VAL A 89 11.32 6.13 -9.84
CA VAL A 89 10.79 5.38 -8.70
C VAL A 89 10.65 6.35 -7.53
N VAL A 90 9.44 6.44 -7.01
CA VAL A 90 9.12 7.30 -5.87
C VAL A 90 9.05 6.45 -4.62
N VAL A 91 9.87 6.77 -3.62
CA VAL A 91 9.96 6.05 -2.35
C VAL A 91 9.52 6.94 -1.20
N ALA A 92 8.55 6.49 -0.43
CA ALA A 92 8.11 7.14 0.80
C ALA A 92 8.97 6.70 1.99
N ASP A 93 9.55 7.65 2.71
CA ASP A 93 10.44 7.42 3.85
C ASP A 93 9.78 7.91 5.14
N TYR A 94 9.28 6.98 5.94
CA TYR A 94 8.44 7.26 7.10
C TYR A 94 9.16 8.04 8.19
N THR A 95 10.32 7.54 8.65
CA THR A 95 10.98 8.13 9.83
C THR A 95 11.65 9.47 9.53
N SER A 96 12.19 9.65 8.31
CA SER A 96 12.79 10.92 7.89
C SER A 96 11.78 11.96 7.42
N GLY A 97 10.51 11.56 7.16
CA GLY A 97 9.50 12.46 6.62
C GLY A 97 9.89 12.99 5.24
N THR A 98 10.43 12.14 4.36
CA THR A 98 10.96 12.52 3.05
C THR A 98 10.34 11.66 1.95
N LEU A 99 10.41 12.16 0.73
CA LEU A 99 10.13 11.40 -0.49
C LEU A 99 11.41 11.33 -1.29
N THR A 100 11.92 10.11 -1.53
CA THR A 100 13.11 9.89 -2.35
C THR A 100 12.71 9.54 -3.77
N LEU A 101 13.26 10.23 -4.75
CA LEU A 101 12.94 10.13 -6.17
C LEU A 101 14.16 9.59 -6.90
N TYR A 102 14.12 8.34 -7.34
CA TYR A 102 15.19 7.69 -8.09
C TYR A 102 14.92 7.80 -9.58
N PRO A 103 15.81 8.44 -10.37
CA PRO A 103 15.68 8.48 -11.81
C PRO A 103 15.81 7.07 -12.41
N LEU A 104 15.06 6.81 -13.48
CA LEU A 104 15.13 5.56 -14.26
C LEU A 104 15.65 5.85 -15.66
N ASP A 105 16.51 4.94 -16.15
CA ASP A 105 16.87 4.84 -17.57
C ASP A 105 15.72 4.24 -18.41
N ALA A 106 15.96 4.05 -19.71
CA ALA A 106 14.96 3.50 -20.64
C ALA A 106 14.63 2.01 -20.35
N GLU A 107 15.57 1.29 -19.77
CA GLU A 107 15.47 -0.12 -19.40
C GLU A 107 14.86 -0.34 -18.00
N GLY A 108 14.56 0.76 -17.27
CA GLY A 108 13.99 0.70 -15.92
C GLY A 108 15.02 0.46 -14.83
N ASN A 109 16.33 0.67 -15.09
CA ASN A 109 17.32 0.62 -14.03
C ASN A 109 17.41 1.99 -13.33
N VAL A 110 17.73 1.98 -12.04
CA VAL A 110 18.00 3.21 -11.30
C VAL A 110 19.30 3.81 -11.81
N GLU A 111 19.24 5.06 -12.27
CA GLU A 111 20.37 5.77 -12.86
C GLU A 111 20.63 7.11 -12.15
N GLY A 112 21.87 7.34 -11.73
CA GLY A 112 22.29 8.60 -11.11
C GLY A 112 21.85 8.77 -9.65
N ALA A 113 22.05 9.99 -9.13
CA ALA A 113 21.74 10.31 -7.75
C ALA A 113 20.24 10.57 -7.54
N PRO A 114 19.64 10.08 -6.45
CA PRO A 114 18.25 10.37 -6.12
C PRO A 114 18.06 11.84 -5.71
N ARG A 115 16.88 12.38 -5.97
CA ARG A 115 16.42 13.67 -5.46
C ARG A 115 15.56 13.46 -4.22
N LEU A 116 15.76 14.28 -3.19
CA LEU A 116 15.04 14.21 -1.94
C LEU A 116 14.08 15.40 -1.78
N LEU A 117 12.79 15.12 -1.57
CA LEU A 117 11.83 16.12 -1.13
C LEU A 117 11.64 15.98 0.39
N LYS A 118 11.79 17.10 1.12
CA LYS A 118 11.59 17.16 2.57
C LYS A 118 10.26 17.84 2.87
N PHE A 119 9.62 17.38 3.93
CA PHE A 119 8.35 17.92 4.41
C PHE A 119 8.51 18.43 5.83
N ASP A 120 7.70 19.43 6.19
CA ASP A 120 7.72 20.08 7.50
C ASP A 120 6.32 20.10 8.11
N GLY A 121 6.28 20.19 9.45
CA GLY A 121 5.05 20.29 10.20
C GLY A 121 4.85 19.17 11.20
N SER A 122 3.69 19.18 11.85
CA SER A 122 3.26 18.21 12.85
C SER A 122 1.74 18.18 12.93
N GLY A 123 1.19 17.19 13.63
CA GLY A 123 -0.23 17.07 13.93
C GLY A 123 -0.48 16.97 15.43
N PRO A 124 -1.75 16.91 15.86
CA PRO A 124 -2.11 16.92 17.28
C PRO A 124 -1.90 15.58 17.98
N HIS A 125 -1.78 14.49 17.24
CA HIS A 125 -1.64 13.18 17.85
C HIS A 125 -0.20 12.92 18.35
N ARG A 126 -0.03 12.11 19.41
CA ARG A 126 1.28 11.77 19.99
C ARG A 126 2.30 11.20 18.98
N ARG A 127 1.83 10.56 17.89
CA ARG A 127 2.64 10.01 16.80
C ARG A 127 2.91 11.01 15.67
N GLN A 128 2.42 12.24 15.76
CA GLN A 128 2.51 13.28 14.73
C GLN A 128 3.46 14.42 15.12
N LYS A 129 4.61 14.09 15.73
CA LYS A 129 5.60 15.11 16.15
C LYS A 129 6.43 15.67 15.00
N SER A 130 6.41 15.01 13.86
CA SER A 130 7.12 15.38 12.61
C SER A 130 6.40 14.76 11.42
N PRO A 131 6.73 15.14 10.18
CA PRO A 131 6.22 14.47 8.99
C PRO A 131 6.58 12.98 8.97
N HIS A 132 5.65 12.17 8.46
CA HIS A 132 5.81 10.74 8.26
C HIS A 132 5.20 10.36 6.92
N ILE A 133 5.98 10.54 5.84
CA ILE A 133 5.51 10.18 4.49
C ILE A 133 5.35 8.68 4.42
N HIS A 134 4.09 8.22 4.22
CA HIS A 134 3.80 6.80 4.30
C HIS A 134 3.53 6.14 2.95
N SER A 135 2.93 6.84 2.02
CA SER A 135 2.67 6.32 0.68
C SER A 135 2.52 7.44 -0.35
N SER A 136 2.51 7.06 -1.61
CA SER A 136 2.05 7.91 -2.70
C SER A 136 1.21 7.10 -3.69
N ALA A 137 0.32 7.79 -4.44
CA ALA A 137 -0.54 7.19 -5.45
C ALA A 137 -0.52 8.03 -6.72
N LEU A 138 -0.34 7.39 -7.86
CA LEU A 138 -0.42 8.03 -9.17
C LEU A 138 -1.87 8.02 -9.66
N SER A 139 -2.36 9.17 -10.16
CA SER A 139 -3.68 9.26 -10.79
C SER A 139 -3.75 8.38 -12.05
N PRO A 140 -4.94 7.88 -12.44
CA PRO A 140 -5.09 7.01 -13.61
C PRO A 140 -4.63 7.63 -14.92
N ASP A 141 -4.68 8.95 -15.05
CA ASP A 141 -4.19 9.68 -16.23
C ASP A 141 -2.67 9.94 -16.21
N GLY A 142 -1.99 9.52 -15.12
CA GLY A 142 -0.55 9.66 -14.93
C GLY A 142 -0.06 11.08 -14.69
N LYS A 143 -0.95 12.05 -14.39
CA LYS A 143 -0.60 13.48 -14.31
C LYS A 143 -0.47 14.02 -12.90
N THR A 144 -1.00 13.32 -11.90
CA THR A 144 -0.98 13.77 -10.50
C THR A 144 -0.46 12.65 -9.60
N LEU A 145 0.48 13.00 -8.72
CA LEU A 145 0.94 12.13 -7.64
C LEU A 145 0.40 12.67 -6.31
N ALA A 146 -0.42 11.89 -5.62
CA ALA A 146 -0.85 12.18 -4.26
C ALA A 146 0.14 11.56 -3.27
N VAL A 147 0.75 12.36 -2.41
CA VAL A 147 1.74 11.96 -1.39
C VAL A 147 1.12 12.11 -0.02
N VAL A 148 1.04 11.02 0.73
CA VAL A 148 0.29 10.95 1.98
C VAL A 148 1.24 11.08 3.17
N ASP A 149 0.97 12.05 4.05
CA ASP A 149 1.76 12.33 5.25
C ASP A 149 0.94 12.09 6.51
N LEU A 150 1.21 10.98 7.19
CA LEU A 150 0.59 10.59 8.45
C LEU A 150 0.89 11.61 9.57
N GLY A 151 2.09 12.20 9.54
CA GLY A 151 2.59 13.06 10.61
C GLY A 151 1.98 14.46 10.63
N THR A 152 1.44 14.93 9.50
CA THR A 152 0.93 16.31 9.38
C THR A 152 -0.54 16.42 9.01
N ASP A 153 -1.25 15.29 8.92
CA ASP A 153 -2.66 15.23 8.45
C ASP A 153 -2.83 15.86 7.06
N ARG A 154 -1.92 15.55 6.11
CA ARG A 154 -1.94 16.13 4.76
C ARG A 154 -1.77 15.08 3.66
N VAL A 155 -2.34 15.42 2.50
CA VAL A 155 -2.03 14.78 1.23
C VAL A 155 -1.53 15.87 0.29
N TYR A 156 -0.25 15.82 -0.09
CA TYR A 156 0.35 16.75 -1.03
C TYR A 156 0.17 16.23 -2.45
N CYS A 157 -0.39 17.04 -3.34
CA CYS A 157 -0.57 16.69 -4.73
C CYS A 157 0.51 17.36 -5.59
N TYR A 158 1.25 16.55 -6.35
CA TYR A 158 2.29 17.00 -7.27
C TYR A 158 1.88 16.76 -8.72
N ALA A 159 2.23 17.67 -9.61
CA ALA A 159 2.17 17.41 -11.03
C ALA A 159 3.21 16.35 -11.42
N VAL A 160 2.85 15.50 -12.38
CA VAL A 160 3.78 14.58 -13.04
C VAL A 160 3.96 15.01 -14.49
N LYS A 161 5.20 15.35 -14.85
CA LYS A 161 5.57 15.85 -16.19
C LYS A 161 6.73 15.03 -16.77
N GLY A 162 6.58 14.55 -17.98
CA GLY A 162 7.59 13.72 -18.62
C GLY A 162 7.92 12.44 -17.83
N GLY A 163 6.94 11.90 -17.09
CA GLY A 163 7.11 10.71 -16.26
C GLY A 163 7.89 10.93 -14.96
N ARG A 164 8.04 12.19 -14.51
CA ARG A 164 8.77 12.59 -13.29
C ARG A 164 7.93 13.49 -12.40
N VAL A 165 8.20 13.47 -11.11
CA VAL A 165 7.58 14.37 -10.12
C VAL A 165 8.07 15.81 -10.39
N ALA A 166 7.12 16.73 -10.59
CA ALA A 166 7.37 18.14 -10.85
C ALA A 166 6.97 19.01 -9.65
N GLU A 167 6.25 20.12 -9.88
CA GLU A 167 5.83 21.05 -8.83
C GLU A 167 4.63 20.54 -8.01
N GLN A 168 4.55 20.99 -6.76
CA GLN A 168 3.36 20.82 -5.95
C GLN A 168 2.23 21.70 -6.47
N ILE A 169 1.05 21.11 -6.71
CA ILE A 169 -0.12 21.80 -7.28
C ILE A 169 -1.22 22.06 -6.25
N SER A 170 -1.36 21.23 -5.23
CA SER A 170 -2.33 21.44 -4.16
C SER A 170 -1.97 20.67 -2.89
N THR A 171 -2.71 20.92 -1.82
CA THR A 171 -2.65 20.16 -0.57
C THR A 171 -4.07 19.92 -0.08
N ILE A 172 -4.39 18.67 0.26
CA ILE A 172 -5.61 18.28 0.96
C ILE A 172 -5.26 18.18 2.44
N THR A 173 -6.02 18.87 3.30
CA THR A 173 -5.93 18.70 4.75
C THR A 173 -6.97 17.68 5.19
N THR A 174 -6.52 16.62 5.87
CA THR A 174 -7.42 15.63 6.45
C THR A 174 -7.84 16.07 7.86
N PRO A 175 -8.87 15.46 8.47
CA PRO A 175 -9.26 15.78 9.84
C PRO A 175 -8.07 15.66 10.80
N ALA A 176 -7.96 16.63 11.72
CA ALA A 176 -6.85 16.71 12.67
C ALA A 176 -6.74 15.42 13.51
N GLY A 177 -5.55 14.85 13.59
CA GLY A 177 -5.26 13.59 14.30
C GLY A 177 -5.66 12.34 13.54
N SER A 178 -6.10 12.44 12.28
CA SER A 178 -6.54 11.27 11.50
C SER A 178 -5.40 10.39 11.03
N GLY A 179 -4.22 10.94 10.78
CA GLY A 179 -3.05 10.20 10.34
C GLY A 179 -3.26 9.47 9.01
N PRO A 180 -3.37 10.18 7.89
CA PRO A 180 -3.51 9.56 6.58
C PRO A 180 -2.31 8.67 6.27
N ARG A 181 -2.58 7.45 5.77
CA ARG A 181 -1.54 6.42 5.60
C ARG A 181 -1.39 5.93 4.16
N PHE A 182 -2.49 5.60 3.52
CA PHE A 182 -2.53 5.14 2.11
C PHE A 182 -3.63 5.87 1.35
N SER A 183 -3.47 5.98 0.03
CA SER A 183 -4.52 6.52 -0.83
C SER A 183 -4.63 5.74 -2.14
N VAL A 184 -5.80 5.81 -2.76
CA VAL A 184 -6.07 5.27 -4.09
C VAL A 184 -7.05 6.18 -4.83
N PHE A 185 -6.77 6.46 -6.11
CA PHE A 185 -7.70 7.17 -6.98
C PHE A 185 -8.79 6.23 -7.50
N SER A 186 -10.00 6.75 -7.69
CA SER A 186 -11.02 6.05 -8.50
C SER A 186 -10.52 5.84 -9.94
N PRO A 187 -10.98 4.82 -10.68
CA PRO A 187 -10.50 4.55 -12.04
C PRO A 187 -10.68 5.71 -13.03
N ASP A 188 -11.67 6.57 -12.80
CA ASP A 188 -11.93 7.77 -13.59
C ASP A 188 -11.18 9.04 -13.09
N GLY A 189 -10.39 8.88 -12.02
CA GLY A 189 -9.60 9.97 -11.41
C GLY A 189 -10.39 11.04 -10.68
N ARG A 190 -11.73 10.95 -10.62
CA ARG A 190 -12.58 11.98 -10.02
C ARG A 190 -12.59 12.00 -8.50
N TYR A 191 -12.19 10.89 -7.89
CA TYR A 191 -12.20 10.74 -6.44
C TYR A 191 -10.87 10.19 -5.95
N LEU A 192 -10.43 10.67 -4.78
CA LEU A 192 -9.31 10.14 -4.03
C LEU A 192 -9.84 9.57 -2.71
N TYR A 193 -9.57 8.29 -2.46
CA TYR A 193 -9.87 7.62 -1.21
C TYR A 193 -8.60 7.55 -0.37
N VAL A 194 -8.65 8.06 0.85
CA VAL A 194 -7.53 8.13 1.78
C VAL A 194 -7.85 7.30 3.01
N LEU A 195 -7.05 6.28 3.27
CA LEU A 195 -7.12 5.50 4.50
C LEU A 195 -6.31 6.17 5.59
N THR A 196 -6.89 6.34 6.76
CA THR A 196 -6.25 6.88 7.95
C THR A 196 -5.84 5.77 8.90
N GLU A 197 -4.65 5.87 9.52
CA GLU A 197 -4.16 4.90 10.49
C GLU A 197 -4.59 5.22 11.92
N LEU A 198 -4.73 6.53 12.26
CA LEU A 198 -4.98 6.95 13.63
C LEU A 198 -6.47 7.10 13.94
N SER A 199 -7.32 7.33 12.94
CA SER A 199 -8.78 7.40 13.10
C SER A 199 -9.53 6.24 12.44
N ASP A 200 -8.85 5.27 11.83
CA ASP A 200 -9.39 4.03 11.25
C ASP A 200 -10.60 4.23 10.33
N GLU A 201 -10.47 5.14 9.40
CA GLU A 201 -11.53 5.44 8.45
C GLU A 201 -11.01 5.64 7.02
N VAL A 202 -11.90 5.48 6.06
CA VAL A 202 -11.66 5.91 4.68
C VAL A 202 -12.31 7.29 4.50
N LEU A 203 -11.50 8.25 4.09
CA LEU A 203 -11.93 9.59 3.69
C LEU A 203 -12.07 9.64 2.18
N ALA A 204 -13.20 10.10 1.66
CA ALA A 204 -13.41 10.27 0.23
C ALA A 204 -13.36 11.74 -0.15
N TYR A 205 -12.53 12.10 -1.12
CA TYR A 205 -12.34 13.46 -1.62
C TYR A 205 -12.72 13.57 -3.10
N CYS A 206 -13.29 14.72 -3.47
CA CYS A 206 -13.42 15.13 -4.87
C CYS A 206 -12.08 15.71 -5.35
N THR A 207 -11.48 15.15 -6.40
CA THR A 207 -10.13 15.57 -6.87
C THR A 207 -10.10 16.95 -7.51
N SER A 208 -11.23 17.42 -8.09
CA SER A 208 -11.30 18.73 -8.75
C SER A 208 -11.41 19.90 -7.78
N SER A 209 -11.98 19.69 -6.57
CA SER A 209 -12.19 20.73 -5.56
C SER A 209 -11.42 20.50 -4.27
N ASN A 210 -10.86 19.30 -4.07
CA ASN A 210 -10.27 18.82 -2.82
C ASN A 210 -11.27 18.74 -1.65
N ASP A 211 -12.58 18.76 -1.92
CA ASP A 211 -13.61 18.69 -0.88
C ASP A 211 -13.76 17.27 -0.33
N LEU A 212 -13.90 17.17 1.00
CA LEU A 212 -14.25 15.93 1.69
C LEU A 212 -15.74 15.62 1.45
N ILE A 213 -16.05 14.53 0.75
CA ILE A 213 -17.41 14.11 0.40
C ILE A 213 -17.96 13.00 1.29
N GLY A 214 -17.12 12.39 2.12
CA GLY A 214 -17.57 11.38 3.07
C GLY A 214 -16.46 10.82 3.95
N ARG A 215 -16.89 10.29 5.12
CA ARG A 215 -16.05 9.60 6.10
C ARG A 215 -16.67 8.23 6.39
N TYR A 216 -15.87 7.17 6.37
CA TYR A 216 -16.35 5.79 6.44
C TYR A 216 -15.46 4.99 7.42
N PRO A 217 -15.90 4.83 8.68
CA PRO A 217 -15.20 4.03 9.66
C PRO A 217 -15.02 2.59 9.20
N LEU A 218 -13.86 1.99 9.47
CA LEU A 218 -13.57 0.58 9.18
C LEU A 218 -14.30 -0.35 10.16
N SER A 219 -14.50 0.12 11.39
CA SER A 219 -15.14 -0.64 12.46
C SER A 219 -15.89 0.29 13.42
N SER A 220 -16.59 -0.29 14.39
CA SER A 220 -17.27 0.44 15.46
C SER A 220 -16.35 0.99 16.54
N GLU A 221 -15.09 0.53 16.58
CA GLU A 221 -14.06 0.93 17.53
C GLU A 221 -12.85 1.47 16.77
N ASN A 222 -12.02 2.25 17.43
CA ASN A 222 -10.81 2.83 16.83
C ASN A 222 -9.53 2.23 17.46
N PRO A 223 -9.00 1.10 16.94
CA PRO A 223 -7.75 0.51 17.42
C PRO A 223 -6.47 1.22 16.96
N GLU A 224 -6.54 2.31 16.20
CA GLU A 224 -5.40 3.02 15.59
C GLU A 224 -4.57 2.10 14.67
N GLY A 225 -5.22 1.43 13.72
CA GLY A 225 -4.59 0.36 12.96
C GLY A 225 -4.90 0.28 11.46
N GLY A 226 -5.57 1.28 10.86
CA GLY A 226 -5.78 1.32 9.42
C GLY A 226 -4.48 1.05 8.65
N ALA A 227 -4.47 0.08 7.69
CA ALA A 227 -3.22 -0.38 7.11
C ALA A 227 -3.10 -0.19 5.60
N HIS A 228 -3.86 -0.89 4.80
CA HIS A 228 -3.79 -0.84 3.35
C HIS A 228 -5.17 -0.61 2.74
N ILE A 229 -5.20 0.00 1.56
CA ILE A 229 -6.42 0.28 0.80
C ILE A 229 -6.20 -0.07 -0.68
N ALA A 230 -7.17 -0.72 -1.30
CA ALA A 230 -7.17 -1.00 -2.73
C ALA A 230 -8.59 -1.06 -3.30
N LEU A 231 -8.73 -0.79 -4.58
CA LEU A 231 -9.96 -0.98 -5.33
C LEU A 231 -9.97 -2.35 -6.03
N SER A 232 -11.17 -2.90 -6.26
CA SER A 232 -11.34 -3.96 -7.26
C SER A 232 -10.91 -3.44 -8.64
N PRO A 233 -10.48 -4.32 -9.57
CA PRO A 233 -10.01 -3.89 -10.89
C PRO A 233 -11.04 -3.09 -11.70
N ASP A 234 -12.32 -3.33 -11.44
CA ASP A 234 -13.44 -2.62 -12.07
C ASP A 234 -13.89 -1.35 -11.31
N GLY A 235 -13.21 -1.03 -10.19
CA GLY A 235 -13.48 0.13 -9.35
C GLY A 235 -14.81 0.11 -8.59
N ARG A 236 -15.57 -0.99 -8.62
CA ARG A 236 -16.88 -1.07 -7.95
C ARG A 236 -16.80 -1.26 -6.45
N TYR A 237 -15.70 -1.84 -5.97
CA TYR A 237 -15.49 -2.16 -4.57
C TYR A 237 -14.16 -1.61 -4.07
N LEU A 238 -14.17 -1.15 -2.83
CA LEU A 238 -12.99 -0.69 -2.12
C LEU A 238 -12.78 -1.57 -0.90
N TYR A 239 -11.55 -1.96 -0.67
CA TYR A 239 -11.12 -2.79 0.44
C TYR A 239 -10.15 -1.99 1.30
N ALA A 240 -10.26 -2.09 2.63
CA ALA A 240 -9.36 -1.43 3.56
C ALA A 240 -9.07 -2.35 4.76
N SER A 241 -7.79 -2.62 5.04
CA SER A 241 -7.42 -3.50 6.15
C SER A 241 -7.23 -2.72 7.46
N LEU A 242 -7.59 -3.37 8.56
CA LEU A 242 -7.49 -2.89 9.93
C LEU A 242 -6.68 -3.87 10.76
N ARG A 243 -5.66 -3.36 11.44
CA ARG A 243 -4.81 -4.11 12.38
C ARG A 243 -5.18 -3.71 13.80
N VAL A 244 -5.39 -4.68 14.67
CA VAL A 244 -5.57 -4.40 16.10
C VAL A 244 -4.22 -4.51 16.79
N SER A 245 -3.66 -3.38 17.22
CA SER A 245 -2.35 -3.37 17.88
C SER A 245 -2.38 -4.13 19.21
N SER A 246 -1.22 -4.61 19.67
CA SER A 246 -1.09 -5.22 21.00
C SER A 246 -1.51 -4.27 22.12
N THR A 247 -1.23 -2.98 21.98
CA THR A 247 -1.68 -1.93 22.90
C THR A 247 -3.20 -1.80 22.90
N SER A 248 -3.82 -1.82 21.72
CA SER A 248 -5.28 -1.76 21.59
C SER A 248 -5.96 -3.01 22.17
N ARG A 249 -5.39 -4.20 21.97
CA ARG A 249 -5.87 -5.44 22.58
C ARG A 249 -5.82 -5.41 24.10
N ALA A 250 -4.82 -4.73 24.70
CA ALA A 250 -4.73 -4.53 26.15
C ALA A 250 -5.87 -3.64 26.71
N HIS A 251 -6.57 -2.86 25.87
CA HIS A 251 -7.70 -2.00 26.24
C HIS A 251 -9.06 -2.63 25.96
N GLU A 252 -9.15 -3.97 25.87
CA GLU A 252 -10.39 -4.73 25.63
C GLU A 252 -11.14 -4.36 24.35
N ILE A 253 -10.44 -3.94 23.31
CA ILE A 253 -11.03 -3.70 22.00
C ILE A 253 -11.58 -5.00 21.43
N LYS A 254 -12.87 -5.01 21.08
CA LYS A 254 -13.59 -6.21 20.60
C LYS A 254 -13.49 -6.43 19.09
N VAL A 255 -12.97 -5.46 18.36
CA VAL A 255 -12.76 -5.60 16.91
C VAL A 255 -11.60 -6.55 16.65
N SER A 256 -11.75 -7.45 15.68
CA SER A 256 -10.69 -8.31 15.18
C SER A 256 -9.90 -7.65 14.06
N ASP A 257 -8.68 -8.15 13.82
CA ASP A 257 -7.95 -7.90 12.57
C ASP A 257 -8.82 -8.29 11.37
N GLY A 258 -8.77 -7.52 10.27
CA GLY A 258 -9.62 -7.83 9.12
C GLY A 258 -9.55 -6.83 7.97
N VAL A 259 -10.44 -7.02 7.01
CA VAL A 259 -10.60 -6.18 5.82
C VAL A 259 -12.04 -5.72 5.69
N ALA A 260 -12.27 -4.41 5.79
CA ALA A 260 -13.56 -3.79 5.48
C ALA A 260 -13.78 -3.72 3.97
N VAL A 261 -14.99 -4.03 3.52
CA VAL A 261 -15.38 -4.01 2.11
C VAL A 261 -16.50 -2.99 1.90
N PHE A 262 -16.28 -2.07 0.98
CA PHE A 262 -17.22 -1.02 0.64
C PHE A 262 -17.62 -1.10 -0.83
N LYS A 263 -18.86 -0.75 -1.13
CA LYS A 263 -19.31 -0.47 -2.50
C LYS A 263 -19.04 0.98 -2.84
N CYS A 264 -18.35 1.22 -3.96
CA CYS A 264 -18.17 2.56 -4.51
C CYS A 264 -19.45 3.01 -5.25
N LEU A 265 -19.93 4.20 -4.92
CA LEU A 265 -21.11 4.80 -5.55
C LEU A 265 -20.68 5.81 -6.63
N LYS A 266 -21.56 6.09 -7.60
CA LYS A 266 -21.27 6.98 -8.74
C LYS A 266 -20.85 8.40 -8.35
N ASN A 267 -21.24 8.87 -7.16
CA ASN A 267 -20.90 10.18 -6.60
C ASN A 267 -19.66 10.15 -5.70
N GLY A 268 -18.84 9.10 -5.77
CA GLY A 268 -17.64 8.92 -4.96
C GLY A 268 -17.88 8.52 -3.51
N LYS A 269 -19.13 8.50 -3.05
CA LYS A 269 -19.47 8.00 -1.70
C LYS A 269 -19.30 6.49 -1.63
N LEU A 270 -19.08 6.01 -0.41
CA LEU A 270 -18.96 4.59 -0.11
C LEU A 270 -20.17 4.07 0.66
N LYS A 271 -20.48 2.81 0.47
CA LYS A 271 -21.46 2.07 1.29
C LYS A 271 -20.75 0.87 1.89
N ASN A 272 -20.69 0.78 3.22
CA ASN A 272 -20.18 -0.40 3.91
C ASN A 272 -21.03 -1.62 3.53
N LEU A 273 -20.36 -2.72 3.19
CA LEU A 273 -21.00 -3.98 2.81
C LEU A 273 -20.70 -5.08 3.80
N TYR A 274 -19.43 -5.23 4.19
CA TYR A 274 -18.97 -6.40 4.92
C TYR A 274 -17.63 -6.12 5.60
N TYR A 275 -17.34 -6.86 6.66
CA TYR A 275 -16.05 -6.93 7.31
C TYR A 275 -15.57 -8.38 7.31
N GLN A 276 -14.45 -8.66 6.64
CA GLN A 276 -13.82 -9.98 6.60
C GLN A 276 -12.79 -10.09 7.71
N PRO A 277 -13.02 -10.88 8.76
CA PRO A 277 -11.98 -11.22 9.71
C PRO A 277 -10.83 -11.96 9.03
N THR A 278 -9.60 -11.69 9.46
CA THR A 278 -8.37 -12.30 8.92
C THR A 278 -7.49 -12.80 10.05
N GLY A 279 -6.37 -13.41 9.70
CA GLY A 279 -5.27 -13.62 10.62
C GLY A 279 -4.64 -12.32 11.11
N GLY A 280 -3.74 -12.45 12.10
CA GLY A 280 -3.17 -11.32 12.85
C GLY A 280 -2.36 -10.34 12.02
N HIS A 281 -2.62 -9.04 12.22
CA HIS A 281 -1.91 -7.92 11.63
C HIS A 281 -1.92 -7.92 10.07
N PRO A 282 -3.11 -7.78 9.43
CA PRO A 282 -3.23 -7.72 7.96
C PRO A 282 -2.60 -6.42 7.42
N ARG A 283 -1.26 -6.43 7.31
CA ARG A 283 -0.48 -5.21 6.99
C ARG A 283 -0.66 -4.74 5.56
N HIS A 284 -0.82 -5.66 4.63
CA HIS A 284 -1.01 -5.43 3.21
C HIS A 284 -1.88 -6.52 2.61
N PHE A 285 -2.57 -6.20 1.53
CA PHE A 285 -3.30 -7.16 0.73
C PHE A 285 -3.28 -6.75 -0.74
N ALA A 286 -3.64 -7.67 -1.61
CA ALA A 286 -3.82 -7.40 -3.04
C ALA A 286 -5.07 -8.09 -3.57
N ILE A 287 -5.69 -7.48 -4.57
CA ILE A 287 -6.81 -8.07 -5.34
C ILE A 287 -6.26 -8.55 -6.67
N SER A 288 -6.62 -9.77 -7.08
CA SER A 288 -6.21 -10.30 -8.38
C SER A 288 -6.78 -9.47 -9.55
N LYS A 289 -6.06 -9.45 -10.66
CA LYS A 289 -6.42 -8.67 -11.87
C LYS A 289 -7.80 -9.01 -12.43
N ASP A 290 -8.27 -10.24 -12.21
CA ASP A 290 -9.60 -10.70 -12.59
C ASP A 290 -10.68 -10.44 -11.53
N GLY A 291 -10.30 -9.85 -10.38
CA GLY A 291 -11.19 -9.53 -9.27
C GLY A 291 -11.73 -10.75 -8.50
N LYS A 292 -11.10 -11.93 -8.64
CA LYS A 292 -11.60 -13.18 -8.05
C LYS A 292 -10.87 -13.64 -6.79
N ALA A 293 -9.81 -12.94 -6.39
CA ALA A 293 -9.07 -13.29 -5.19
C ALA A 293 -8.66 -12.03 -4.41
N LEU A 294 -8.80 -12.11 -3.08
CA LEU A 294 -8.19 -11.23 -2.09
C LEU A 294 -7.07 -12.02 -1.42
N VAL A 295 -5.85 -11.51 -1.47
CA VAL A 295 -4.68 -12.14 -0.84
C VAL A 295 -4.15 -11.23 0.25
N VAL A 296 -4.11 -11.70 1.49
CA VAL A 296 -3.80 -10.90 2.69
C VAL A 296 -2.50 -11.37 3.32
N ALA A 297 -1.61 -10.43 3.62
CA ALA A 297 -0.39 -10.67 4.40
C ALA A 297 -0.69 -10.51 5.90
N CYS A 298 -0.83 -11.61 6.60
CA CYS A 298 -1.10 -11.70 8.04
C CYS A 298 0.23 -11.84 8.79
N ARG A 299 0.88 -10.70 9.10
CA ARG A 299 2.26 -10.65 9.60
C ARG A 299 2.45 -11.43 10.90
N ASP A 300 1.56 -11.24 11.88
CA ASP A 300 1.74 -11.78 13.22
C ASP A 300 1.37 -13.27 13.31
N ASP A 301 0.76 -13.81 12.27
CA ASP A 301 0.40 -15.21 12.13
C ASP A 301 1.34 -15.99 11.20
N ASP A 302 2.42 -15.36 10.70
CA ASP A 302 3.34 -15.96 9.74
C ASP A 302 2.59 -16.60 8.55
N ALA A 303 1.62 -15.88 7.98
CA ALA A 303 0.73 -16.44 6.99
C ALA A 303 0.34 -15.48 5.86
N ILE A 304 0.13 -16.06 4.69
CA ILE A 304 -0.66 -15.47 3.60
C ILE A 304 -2.01 -16.18 3.57
N GLU A 305 -3.09 -15.40 3.61
CA GLU A 305 -4.45 -15.89 3.45
C GLU A 305 -5.01 -15.48 2.09
N LEU A 306 -5.59 -16.43 1.37
CA LEU A 306 -6.26 -16.21 0.09
C LEU A 306 -7.74 -16.49 0.25
N TYR A 307 -8.54 -15.49 -0.05
CA TYR A 307 -10.00 -15.53 -0.05
C TYR A 307 -10.50 -15.46 -1.49
N PRO A 308 -11.20 -16.49 -2.01
CA PRO A 308 -11.94 -16.38 -3.24
C PRO A 308 -12.98 -15.25 -3.14
N LEU A 309 -13.11 -14.44 -4.19
CA LEU A 309 -14.07 -13.34 -4.27
C LEU A 309 -15.15 -13.64 -5.30
N ASN A 310 -16.38 -13.34 -4.96
CA ASN A 310 -17.47 -13.25 -5.93
C ASN A 310 -17.36 -11.91 -6.68
N SER A 311 -17.00 -11.97 -7.95
CA SER A 311 -16.77 -10.76 -8.77
C SER A 311 -18.01 -9.87 -8.96
N LYS A 312 -19.23 -10.39 -8.70
CA LYS A 312 -20.48 -9.61 -8.78
C LYS A 312 -20.79 -8.83 -7.51
N SER A 313 -20.46 -9.40 -6.34
CA SER A 313 -20.71 -8.76 -5.03
C SER A 313 -19.48 -8.11 -4.40
N GLY A 314 -18.25 -8.44 -4.87
CA GLY A 314 -17.00 -8.01 -4.27
C GLY A 314 -16.70 -8.68 -2.92
N LEU A 315 -17.52 -9.64 -2.48
CA LEU A 315 -17.41 -10.26 -1.16
C LEU A 315 -16.66 -11.59 -1.23
N PRO A 316 -15.97 -11.98 -0.15
CA PRO A 316 -15.43 -13.31 -0.01
C PRO A 316 -16.52 -14.37 -0.20
N ASP A 317 -16.23 -15.37 -1.02
CA ASP A 317 -17.16 -16.44 -1.39
C ASP A 317 -16.37 -17.74 -1.62
N GLY A 318 -16.43 -18.63 -0.68
CA GLY A 318 -15.72 -19.90 -0.73
C GLY A 318 -14.76 -20.14 0.43
N LYS A 319 -14.03 -21.25 0.34
CA LYS A 319 -13.09 -21.67 1.39
C LYS A 319 -11.79 -20.87 1.30
N MET A 320 -11.40 -20.23 2.40
CA MET A 320 -10.11 -19.58 2.56
C MET A 320 -8.97 -20.61 2.50
N MET A 321 -7.87 -20.25 1.86
CA MET A 321 -6.63 -21.01 1.80
C MET A 321 -5.53 -20.24 2.53
N ARG A 322 -4.69 -20.95 3.28
CA ARG A 322 -3.62 -20.36 4.08
C ARG A 322 -2.29 -21.00 3.74
N TYR A 323 -1.26 -20.15 3.62
CA TYR A 323 0.11 -20.52 3.30
C TYR A 323 1.04 -19.96 4.37
N SER A 324 1.99 -20.78 4.86
CA SER A 324 3.00 -20.32 5.83
C SER A 324 4.06 -19.49 5.11
N VAL A 325 4.25 -18.27 5.57
CA VAL A 325 5.30 -17.33 5.13
C VAL A 325 5.70 -16.51 6.35
N GLN A 326 6.99 -16.47 6.68
CA GLN A 326 7.47 -15.78 7.87
C GLN A 326 7.29 -14.25 7.75
N GLN A 327 6.58 -13.63 8.69
CA GLN A 327 6.34 -12.19 8.83
C GLN A 327 6.05 -11.45 7.50
N PRO A 328 5.04 -11.89 6.72
CA PRO A 328 4.74 -11.24 5.45
C PRO A 328 4.22 -9.82 5.68
N VAL A 329 4.73 -8.84 4.95
CA VAL A 329 4.36 -7.42 5.10
C VAL A 329 3.89 -6.77 3.81
N CYS A 330 4.13 -7.40 2.68
CA CYS A 330 3.67 -6.95 1.37
C CYS A 330 3.40 -8.15 0.46
N VAL A 331 2.36 -8.08 -0.34
CA VAL A 331 2.03 -9.04 -1.40
C VAL A 331 1.84 -8.32 -2.72
N HIS A 332 2.37 -8.89 -3.79
CA HIS A 332 2.17 -8.43 -5.16
C HIS A 332 1.70 -9.62 -6.00
N LEU A 333 0.67 -9.42 -6.83
CA LEU A 333 0.05 -10.47 -7.65
C LEU A 333 0.39 -10.27 -9.12
N ARG A 334 0.78 -11.37 -9.76
CA ARG A 334 1.17 -11.40 -11.15
C ARG A 334 0.32 -12.38 -11.96
#